data_8a8ae3c976c5c80a957c353ec7f84af2
#
_entry.id   8a8ae3c976c5c80a957c353ec7f84af2
#
_cell.length_a   1.000
_cell.length_b   1.000
_cell.length_c   1.000
_cell.angle_alpha   90.00
_cell.angle_beta   90.00
_cell.angle_gamma   90.00
#
_symmetry.space_group_name_H-M   'P 1'
#
loop_
_entity.id
_entity.type
_entity.pdbx_description
1 polymer ?
#
loop_
_entity_poly.entity_id
_entity_poly.type
_entity_poly.pdbx_seq_one_letter_code
_entity_poly.pdbx_strand_id
1 'polypeptide(L)'
;MTELFNIKDYVVVITGGTGILGRCIAKYLALEGAKVIILGRKADVGNKIAAEIQAAGGVCEFMKTDVMDQAVVQKNCDDIMAKYGRIDTLLNAAGGNMPG
;
A
#
# COMPACT_ATOMS: atom_id res chain seq x y z
N MET A 1 -23.61 -2.22 6.53
CA MET A 1 -22.48 -3.09 6.31
C MET A 1 -21.14 -2.45 6.59
N THR A 2 -21.02 -1.22 6.24
CA THR A 2 -19.76 -0.52 6.37
C THR A 2 -19.28 -0.36 7.80
N GLU A 3 -20.16 -0.39 8.76
CA GLU A 3 -19.76 -0.28 10.17
C GLU A 3 -18.87 -1.43 10.62
N LEU A 4 -19.01 -2.59 9.98
CA LEU A 4 -18.19 -3.73 10.34
C LEU A 4 -16.76 -3.59 9.85
N PHE A 5 -16.55 -2.82 8.80
CA PHE A 5 -15.25 -2.69 8.17
C PHE A 5 -14.93 -1.22 7.92
N ASN A 6 -15.14 -0.41 8.97
CA ASN A 6 -14.84 1.00 8.84
C ASN A 6 -13.33 1.21 8.87
N ILE A 7 -12.74 1.33 7.70
CA ILE A 7 -11.30 1.53 7.55
C ILE A 7 -10.97 2.95 7.12
N LYS A 8 -11.93 3.85 7.24
CA LYS A 8 -11.69 5.24 6.87
C LYS A 8 -10.52 5.79 7.67
N ASP A 9 -9.59 6.42 6.97
CA ASP A 9 -8.39 7.02 7.53
C ASP A 9 -7.37 6.03 8.07
N TYR A 10 -7.61 4.72 7.95
CA TYR A 10 -6.59 3.75 8.26
C TYR A 10 -5.43 3.90 7.29
N VAL A 11 -4.22 3.70 7.78
CA VAL A 11 -3.03 3.69 6.94
C VAL A 11 -2.63 2.24 6.72
N VAL A 12 -2.68 1.81 5.47
CA VAL A 12 -2.42 0.43 5.09
C VAL A 12 -1.20 0.41 4.17
N VAL A 13 -0.19 -0.34 4.56
CA VAL A 13 1.03 -0.49 3.78
C VAL A 13 0.96 -1.86 3.09
N ILE A 14 1.12 -1.89 1.78
CA ILE A 14 1.06 -3.13 1.01
C ILE A 14 2.39 -3.34 0.32
N THR A 15 3.08 -4.44 0.65
CA THR A 15 4.26 -4.84 -0.08
C THR A 15 3.82 -5.73 -1.24
N GLY A 16 4.45 -5.53 -2.40
CA GLY A 16 4.07 -6.30 -3.57
C GLY A 16 2.74 -5.87 -4.19
N GLY A 17 2.30 -4.66 -3.89
CA GLY A 17 1.03 -4.16 -4.41
C GLY A 17 1.00 -3.92 -5.91
N THR A 18 2.13 -4.12 -6.60
CA THR A 18 2.18 -3.98 -8.05
C THR A 18 1.71 -5.24 -8.78
N GLY A 19 1.53 -6.35 -8.08
CA GLY A 19 0.94 -7.56 -8.66
C GLY A 19 -0.57 -7.43 -8.78
N ILE A 20 -1.18 -8.39 -9.44
CA ILE A 20 -2.62 -8.33 -9.70
C ILE A 20 -3.42 -8.31 -8.40
N LEU A 21 -3.08 -9.21 -7.48
CA LEU A 21 -3.82 -9.30 -6.23
C LEU A 21 -3.62 -8.05 -5.38
N GLY A 22 -2.37 -7.62 -5.24
CA GLY A 22 -2.07 -6.43 -4.44
C GLY A 22 -2.74 -5.19 -5.00
N ARG A 23 -2.78 -5.07 -6.33
CA ARG A 23 -3.43 -3.96 -7.00
C ARG A 23 -4.94 -3.92 -6.71
N CYS A 24 -5.58 -5.07 -6.77
CA CYS A 24 -7.02 -5.15 -6.47
C CYS A 24 -7.32 -4.79 -5.02
N ILE A 25 -6.50 -5.29 -4.11
CA ILE A 25 -6.67 -5.01 -2.69
C ILE A 25 -6.44 -3.53 -2.42
N ALA A 26 -5.39 -2.95 -3.01
CA ALA A 26 -5.07 -1.54 -2.82
C ALA A 26 -6.23 -0.65 -3.27
N LYS A 27 -6.78 -0.94 -4.43
CA LYS A 27 -7.89 -0.16 -4.96
C LYS A 27 -9.12 -0.28 -4.07
N TYR A 28 -9.45 -1.50 -3.66
CA TYR A 28 -10.60 -1.73 -2.80
C TYR A 28 -10.49 -0.96 -1.49
N LEU A 29 -9.36 -1.08 -0.82
CA LEU A 29 -9.17 -0.43 0.47
C LEU A 29 -9.16 1.09 0.34
N ALA A 30 -8.51 1.60 -0.71
CA ALA A 30 -8.46 3.04 -0.91
C ALA A 30 -9.84 3.63 -1.16
N LEU A 31 -10.67 2.93 -1.93
CA LEU A 31 -12.03 3.41 -2.20
C LEU A 31 -12.93 3.31 -0.98
N GLU A 32 -12.56 2.50 0.00
CA GLU A 32 -13.28 2.43 1.28
C GLU A 32 -12.78 3.47 2.27
N GLY A 33 -11.86 4.34 1.86
CA GLY A 33 -11.43 5.44 2.70
C GLY A 33 -10.08 5.27 3.36
N ALA A 34 -9.43 4.14 3.19
CA ALA A 34 -8.09 3.92 3.74
C ALA A 34 -7.06 4.70 2.93
N LYS A 35 -5.97 5.06 3.59
CA LYS A 35 -4.80 5.63 2.94
C LYS A 35 -3.84 4.48 2.66
N VAL A 36 -3.59 4.22 1.39
CA VAL A 36 -2.85 3.04 0.97
C VAL A 36 -1.47 3.45 0.48
N ILE A 37 -0.45 2.80 1.00
CA ILE A 37 0.92 3.00 0.56
C ILE A 37 1.42 1.68 0.00
N ILE A 38 1.85 1.70 -1.26
CA ILE A 38 2.36 0.51 -1.93
C ILE A 38 3.88 0.58 -1.94
N LEU A 39 4.51 -0.48 -1.46
CA LEU A 39 5.95 -0.63 -1.49
C LEU A 39 6.32 -1.67 -2.54
N GLY A 40 7.24 -1.33 -3.42
CA GLY A 40 7.68 -2.26 -4.45
C GLY A 40 8.85 -1.70 -5.22
N ARG A 41 9.39 -2.50 -6.15
CA ARG A 41 10.56 -2.12 -6.89
C ARG A 41 10.26 -1.49 -8.25
N LYS A 42 9.05 -1.69 -8.77
CA LYS A 42 8.69 -1.24 -10.11
C LYS A 42 7.98 0.11 -10.04
N ALA A 43 8.77 1.17 -10.05
CA ALA A 43 8.22 2.50 -9.85
C ALA A 43 7.23 2.91 -10.94
N ASP A 44 7.50 2.54 -12.20
CA ASP A 44 6.60 2.89 -13.29
C ASP A 44 5.23 2.24 -13.12
N VAL A 45 5.20 0.95 -12.76
CA VAL A 45 3.95 0.25 -12.52
C VAL A 45 3.27 0.76 -11.25
N GLY A 46 4.04 0.94 -10.18
CA GLY A 46 3.49 1.40 -8.90
C GLY A 46 2.89 2.79 -8.99
N ASN A 47 3.58 3.69 -9.65
CA ASN A 47 3.06 5.05 -9.81
C ASN A 47 1.81 5.08 -10.68
N LYS A 48 1.72 4.21 -11.67
CA LYS A 48 0.53 4.11 -12.49
C LYS A 48 -0.66 3.63 -11.67
N ILE A 49 -0.46 2.64 -10.83
CA ILE A 49 -1.52 2.13 -9.96
C ILE A 49 -1.98 3.21 -8.99
N ALA A 50 -1.04 3.92 -8.38
CA ALA A 50 -1.39 5.01 -7.46
C ALA A 50 -2.19 6.09 -8.18
N ALA A 51 -1.81 6.43 -9.40
CA ALA A 51 -2.52 7.43 -10.17
C ALA A 51 -3.95 6.98 -10.52
N GLU A 52 -4.12 5.71 -10.87
CA GLU A 52 -5.44 5.16 -11.17
C GLU A 52 -6.36 5.25 -9.95
N ILE A 53 -5.82 4.92 -8.78
CA ILE A 53 -6.60 4.95 -7.55
C ILE A 53 -6.95 6.38 -7.18
N GLN A 54 -6.00 7.30 -7.32
CA GLN A 54 -6.26 8.71 -7.05
C GLN A 54 -7.33 9.26 -7.98
N ALA A 55 -7.28 8.87 -9.25
CA ALA A 55 -8.28 9.30 -10.22
C ALA A 55 -9.67 8.78 -9.87
N ALA A 56 -9.75 7.65 -9.18
CA ALA A 56 -11.02 7.08 -8.75
C ALA A 56 -11.50 7.66 -7.41
N GLY A 57 -10.74 8.59 -6.82
CA GLY A 57 -11.13 9.24 -5.58
C GLY A 57 -10.49 8.68 -4.32
N GLY A 58 -9.60 7.71 -4.45
CA GLY A 58 -8.92 7.13 -3.31
C GLY A 58 -7.60 7.82 -3.00
N VAL A 59 -7.03 7.47 -1.87
CA VAL A 59 -5.71 7.95 -1.47
C VAL A 59 -4.73 6.80 -1.59
N CYS A 60 -3.76 6.95 -2.48
CA CYS A 60 -2.75 5.92 -2.68
C CYS A 60 -1.43 6.56 -3.04
N GLU A 61 -0.37 6.03 -2.49
CA GLU A 61 0.97 6.51 -2.73
C GLU A 61 1.87 5.32 -2.98
N PHE A 62 2.85 5.47 -3.87
CA PHE A 62 3.84 4.43 -4.14
C PHE A 62 5.20 4.88 -3.65
N MET A 63 5.92 3.99 -2.98
CA MET A 63 7.31 4.21 -2.60
C MET A 63 8.16 3.09 -3.18
N LYS A 64 9.19 3.46 -3.93
CA LYS A 64 10.11 2.46 -4.48
C LYS A 64 10.89 1.85 -3.32
N THR A 65 10.78 0.54 -3.17
CA THR A 65 11.34 -0.16 -2.04
C THR A 65 11.80 -1.54 -2.46
N ASP A 66 13.03 -1.89 -2.11
CA ASP A 66 13.47 -3.28 -2.15
C ASP A 66 13.19 -3.85 -0.77
N VAL A 67 12.16 -4.70 -0.68
CA VAL A 67 11.73 -5.22 0.61
C VAL A 67 12.77 -6.16 1.23
N MET A 68 13.78 -6.56 0.47
CA MET A 68 14.88 -7.33 1.02
C MET A 68 15.89 -6.45 1.74
N ASP A 69 15.83 -5.14 1.54
CA ASP A 69 16.75 -4.20 2.16
C ASP A 69 16.07 -3.60 3.39
N GLN A 70 16.46 -4.09 4.56
CA GLN A 70 15.83 -3.68 5.81
C GLN A 70 16.00 -2.19 6.11
N ALA A 71 17.12 -1.61 5.70
CA ALA A 71 17.35 -0.19 5.94
C ALA A 71 16.38 0.67 5.13
N VAL A 72 16.12 0.27 3.88
CA VAL A 72 15.17 1.00 3.05
C VAL A 72 13.75 0.84 3.58
N VAL A 73 13.39 -0.36 4.00
CA VAL A 73 12.06 -0.62 4.57
C VAL A 73 11.85 0.23 5.83
N GLN A 74 12.86 0.26 6.70
CA GLN A 74 12.77 1.04 7.93
C GLN A 74 12.60 2.53 7.62
N LYS A 75 13.36 3.03 6.66
CA LYS A 75 13.24 4.43 6.28
C LYS A 75 11.86 4.74 5.74
N ASN A 76 11.31 3.86 4.92
CA ASN A 76 9.97 4.06 4.39
C ASN A 76 8.91 4.05 5.48
N CYS A 77 9.06 3.16 6.45
CA CYS A 77 8.14 3.13 7.59
C CYS A 77 8.22 4.44 8.39
N ASP A 78 9.45 4.93 8.62
CA ASP A 78 9.63 6.19 9.33
C ASP A 78 8.99 7.35 8.57
N ASP A 79 9.15 7.38 7.25
CA ASP A 79 8.57 8.43 6.42
C ASP A 79 7.04 8.37 6.47
N ILE A 80 6.47 7.17 6.44
CA ILE A 80 5.02 7.00 6.52
C ILE A 80 4.50 7.47 7.88
N MET A 81 5.18 7.09 8.94
CA MET A 81 4.79 7.54 10.28
C MET A 81 4.87 9.06 10.41
N ALA A 82 5.90 9.66 9.82
CA ALA A 82 6.04 11.11 9.86
C ALA A 82 4.93 11.80 9.08
N LYS A 83 4.51 11.21 7.94
CA LYS A 83 3.51 11.84 7.08
C LYS A 83 2.09 11.60 7.56
N TYR A 84 1.79 10.39 7.98
CA TYR A 84 0.42 10.00 8.31
C TYR A 84 0.18 9.85 9.81
N GLY A 85 1.22 9.69 10.59
CA GLY A 85 1.10 9.57 12.04
C GLY A 85 0.70 8.19 12.55
N ARG A 86 0.46 7.25 11.65
CA ARG A 86 0.04 5.90 12.04
C ARG A 86 0.28 4.91 10.92
N ILE A 87 0.41 3.65 11.28
CA ILE A 87 0.34 2.52 10.36
C ILE A 87 -0.55 1.48 11.04
N ASP A 88 -1.67 1.19 10.44
CA ASP A 88 -2.66 0.30 11.05
C ASP A 88 -2.49 -1.14 10.61
N THR A 89 -2.05 -1.34 9.38
CA THR A 89 -1.98 -2.68 8.81
C THR A 89 -0.86 -2.76 7.80
N LEU A 90 -0.15 -3.87 7.82
CA LEU A 90 0.84 -4.20 6.80
C LEU A 90 0.39 -5.48 6.10
N LEU A 91 0.17 -5.38 4.80
CA LEU A 91 -0.21 -6.54 3.99
C LEU A 91 0.95 -6.93 3.09
N ASN A 92 1.28 -8.19 3.08
CA ASN A 92 2.34 -8.72 2.24
C ASN A 92 1.73 -9.52 1.10
N ALA A 93 1.43 -8.83 0.00
CA ALA A 93 0.84 -9.48 -1.16
C ALA A 93 1.87 -10.18 -2.02
N ALA A 94 3.13 -9.73 -1.94
CA ALA A 94 4.18 -10.27 -2.79
C ALA A 94 4.56 -11.70 -2.44
N GLY A 95 4.54 -12.01 -1.15
CA GLY A 95 5.01 -13.30 -0.70
C GLY A 95 3.96 -14.39 -0.69
N GLY A 96 2.74 -14.04 -0.97
CA GLY A 96 1.64 -14.96 -0.76
C GLY A 96 1.69 -16.19 -1.62
N ASN A 97 2.20 -16.05 -2.82
CA ASN A 97 2.26 -17.16 -3.77
C ASN A 97 3.61 -17.84 -3.80
N MET A 98 4.50 -17.43 -2.97
CA MET A 98 5.84 -18.02 -2.96
C MET A 98 5.79 -19.33 -2.22
N PRO A 99 6.32 -20.38 -2.81
CA PRO A 99 6.43 -21.62 -2.07
C PRO A 99 7.51 -21.56 -1.02
N GLY A 100 8.02 -20.50 -0.88
CA GLY A 100 9.02 -20.32 0.13
C GLY A 100 9.60 -19.00 -0.12
#